data_b780926f06831f7bb07ad6b730f877b0
#
_entry.id   b780926f06831f7bb07ad6b730f877b0
#
_cell.length_a   1.000
_cell.length_b   1.000
_cell.length_c   1.000
_cell.angle_alpha   90.00
_cell.angle_beta   90.00
_cell.angle_gamma   90.00
#
_symmetry.space_group_name_H-M   'P 1'
#
loop_
_entity.id
_entity.type
_entity.pdbx_description
1 polymer ?
#
loop_
_entity_poly.entity_id
_entity_poly.type
_entity_poly.pdbx_seq_one_letter_code
_entity_poly.pdbx_strand_id
1 'polypeptide(L)'
;QVISAMEQYDYEKYEAADVLRAIAHTNRTPEDFAALLSPAAKPYLEQMAQAAKEEKERHFGNSISFFTPLYIANYCENYCIYCGFNCHNRIKRAKLNAEEIEAEMAEIAKSGLQEILILTGESRKMSDVTYIGEACRIARKYFKVIGLEVYPMNSDEYAYLHECGADYVTVFQETYDSDKYETLHLMGHKRVFPYRFESQERALMGGMRGVGFAALLGLDDFRKDAFATGMHAYLIQKKYPHAEIAFSCPRLRPIINNDKINPKDVHETQLTQIICAYRLFMPFASITISTRERAGYRNGIINIAATKISAGVSTGIGDHIEDEDSKGDPQFIISDDRDVHAVRQAIIDEGLQ
;
A
#
# COMPACT_ATOMS: atom_id res chain seq x y z
N GLN A 1 -16.85 -4.67 -13.94
CA GLN A 1 -15.84 -4.40 -15.00
C GLN A 1 -14.45 -4.92 -14.61
N VAL A 2 -13.94 -4.58 -13.41
CA VAL A 2 -12.60 -4.99 -12.96
C VAL A 2 -12.45 -6.51 -12.88
N ILE A 3 -13.38 -7.17 -12.20
CA ILE A 3 -13.32 -8.63 -12.00
C ILE A 3 -13.47 -9.36 -13.35
N SER A 4 -14.38 -8.92 -14.19
CA SER A 4 -14.55 -9.48 -15.54
C SER A 4 -13.31 -9.31 -16.39
N ALA A 5 -12.68 -8.13 -16.36
CA ALA A 5 -11.44 -7.88 -17.09
C ALA A 5 -10.30 -8.79 -16.60
N MET A 6 -10.20 -8.99 -15.29
CA MET A 6 -9.20 -9.89 -14.70
C MET A 6 -9.43 -11.35 -15.13
N GLU A 7 -10.67 -11.82 -15.07
CA GLU A 7 -11.03 -13.19 -15.46
C GLU A 7 -10.74 -13.47 -16.94
N GLN A 8 -10.92 -12.46 -17.79
CA GLN A 8 -10.67 -12.55 -19.23
C GLN A 8 -9.21 -12.30 -19.59
N TYR A 9 -8.38 -11.90 -18.66
CA TYR A 9 -6.97 -11.61 -18.90
C TYR A 9 -6.20 -12.90 -19.18
N ASP A 10 -5.89 -13.15 -20.47
CA ASP A 10 -5.04 -14.24 -20.93
C ASP A 10 -3.65 -13.68 -21.20
N TYR A 11 -2.77 -13.72 -20.20
CA TYR A 11 -1.44 -13.14 -20.34
C TYR A 11 -0.49 -14.00 -21.19
N GLU A 12 -0.85 -15.24 -21.49
CA GLU A 12 -0.05 -16.12 -22.36
C GLU A 12 -0.15 -15.76 -23.85
N LYS A 13 -1.16 -14.99 -24.23
CA LYS A 13 -1.38 -14.62 -25.64
C LYS A 13 -0.42 -13.52 -26.15
N TYR A 14 0.24 -12.79 -25.24
CA TYR A 14 1.07 -11.64 -25.61
C TYR A 14 2.42 -12.09 -26.14
N GLU A 15 2.91 -11.34 -27.13
CA GLU A 15 4.19 -11.56 -27.80
C GLU A 15 5.12 -10.36 -27.62
N ALA A 16 6.38 -10.51 -28.02
CA ALA A 16 7.39 -9.45 -27.93
C ALA A 16 6.93 -8.15 -28.60
N ALA A 17 6.27 -8.24 -29.76
CA ALA A 17 5.78 -7.07 -30.48
C ALA A 17 4.75 -6.27 -29.68
N ASP A 18 3.88 -6.95 -28.93
CA ASP A 18 2.88 -6.30 -28.07
C ASP A 18 3.56 -5.52 -26.95
N VAL A 19 4.56 -6.11 -26.33
CA VAL A 19 5.33 -5.49 -25.24
C VAL A 19 6.11 -4.26 -25.75
N LEU A 20 6.81 -4.38 -26.86
CA LEU A 20 7.61 -3.30 -27.42
C LEU A 20 6.70 -2.12 -27.83
N ARG A 21 5.55 -2.41 -28.40
CA ARG A 21 4.54 -1.39 -28.73
C ARG A 21 4.04 -0.68 -27.48
N ALA A 22 3.73 -1.43 -26.44
CA ALA A 22 3.26 -0.87 -25.15
C ALA A 22 4.31 0.05 -24.52
N ILE A 23 5.58 -0.33 -24.55
CA ILE A 23 6.69 0.49 -24.04
C ILE A 23 6.80 1.80 -24.84
N ALA A 24 6.62 1.74 -26.16
CA ALA A 24 6.77 2.89 -27.06
C ALA A 24 5.60 3.86 -27.00
N HIS A 25 4.41 3.44 -26.58
CA HIS A 25 3.25 4.33 -26.48
C HIS A 25 3.46 5.44 -25.46
N THR A 26 2.92 6.63 -25.74
CA THR A 26 2.94 7.77 -24.80
C THR A 26 1.76 7.75 -23.84
N ASN A 27 0.59 7.35 -24.31
CA ASN A 27 -0.62 7.19 -23.52
C ASN A 27 -1.02 5.70 -23.55
N ARG A 28 -0.62 4.98 -22.53
CA ARG A 28 -0.81 3.54 -22.51
C ARG A 28 -2.23 3.16 -22.13
N THR A 29 -2.79 2.25 -22.92
CA THR A 29 -4.15 1.73 -22.75
C THR A 29 -4.15 0.55 -21.77
N PRO A 30 -5.35 0.09 -21.31
CA PRO A 30 -5.43 -1.16 -20.56
C PRO A 30 -4.82 -2.36 -21.28
N GLU A 31 -4.93 -2.42 -22.61
CA GLU A 31 -4.31 -3.50 -23.40
C GLU A 31 -2.78 -3.42 -23.35
N ASP A 32 -2.20 -2.23 -23.42
CA ASP A 32 -0.77 -2.02 -23.22
C ASP A 32 -0.33 -2.48 -21.81
N PHE A 33 -1.09 -2.12 -20.79
CA PHE A 33 -0.83 -2.52 -19.42
C PHE A 33 -0.86 -4.05 -19.27
N ALA A 34 -1.83 -4.70 -19.89
CA ALA A 34 -1.93 -6.16 -19.91
C ALA A 34 -0.69 -6.81 -20.52
N ALA A 35 -0.20 -6.27 -21.65
CA ALA A 35 1.03 -6.74 -22.29
C ALA A 35 2.26 -6.56 -21.40
N LEU A 36 2.37 -5.41 -20.72
CA LEU A 36 3.49 -5.10 -19.83
C LEU A 36 3.56 -6.02 -18.59
N LEU A 37 2.43 -6.54 -18.14
CA LEU A 37 2.37 -7.51 -17.05
C LEU A 37 2.57 -8.96 -17.49
N SER A 38 2.59 -9.23 -18.80
CA SER A 38 2.66 -10.59 -19.32
C SER A 38 4.07 -11.19 -19.20
N PRO A 39 4.20 -12.53 -19.28
CA PRO A 39 5.52 -13.18 -19.32
C PRO A 39 6.40 -12.74 -20.48
N ALA A 40 5.80 -12.34 -21.61
CA ALA A 40 6.51 -11.86 -22.80
C ALA A 40 7.36 -10.60 -22.52
N ALA A 41 7.06 -9.86 -21.45
CA ALA A 41 7.81 -8.67 -21.08
C ALA A 41 9.16 -8.97 -20.39
N LYS A 42 9.38 -10.19 -19.92
CA LYS A 42 10.59 -10.55 -19.16
C LYS A 42 11.90 -10.16 -19.86
N PRO A 43 12.10 -10.44 -21.16
CA PRO A 43 13.33 -10.03 -21.86
C PRO A 43 13.50 -8.52 -22.02
N TYR A 44 12.42 -7.75 -21.81
CA TYR A 44 12.39 -6.30 -22.03
C TYR A 44 12.30 -5.50 -20.74
N LEU A 45 12.58 -6.12 -19.59
CA LEU A 45 12.47 -5.49 -18.28
C LEU A 45 13.36 -4.24 -18.15
N GLU A 46 14.58 -4.30 -18.70
CA GLU A 46 15.50 -3.16 -18.74
C GLU A 46 14.87 -1.95 -19.47
N GLN A 47 14.28 -2.20 -20.64
CA GLN A 47 13.63 -1.17 -21.45
C GLN A 47 12.39 -0.63 -20.73
N MET A 48 11.62 -1.49 -20.07
CA MET A 48 10.50 -1.06 -19.23
C MET A 48 10.98 -0.15 -18.09
N ALA A 49 12.08 -0.51 -17.44
CA ALA A 49 12.65 0.27 -16.34
C ALA A 49 13.10 1.64 -16.82
N GLN A 50 13.74 1.73 -17.98
CA GLN A 50 14.16 3.02 -18.56
C GLN A 50 12.95 3.90 -18.90
N ALA A 51 11.93 3.33 -19.53
CA ALA A 51 10.69 4.04 -19.86
C ALA A 51 9.95 4.51 -18.59
N ALA A 52 9.90 3.66 -17.56
CA ALA A 52 9.29 4.00 -16.27
C ALA A 52 10.04 5.16 -15.59
N LYS A 53 11.37 5.14 -15.64
CA LYS A 53 12.20 6.21 -15.10
C LYS A 53 11.93 7.54 -15.78
N GLU A 54 11.81 7.54 -17.10
CA GLU A 54 11.48 8.75 -17.88
C GLU A 54 10.11 9.31 -17.48
N GLU A 55 9.10 8.45 -17.32
CA GLU A 55 7.76 8.87 -16.87
C GLU A 55 7.79 9.42 -15.45
N LYS A 56 8.52 8.76 -14.56
CA LYS A 56 8.70 9.23 -13.18
C LYS A 56 9.35 10.60 -13.15
N GLU A 57 10.43 10.81 -13.90
CA GLU A 57 11.14 12.09 -13.96
C GLU A 57 10.25 13.18 -14.54
N ARG A 58 9.45 12.87 -15.54
CA ARG A 58 8.51 13.83 -16.17
C ARG A 58 7.44 14.31 -15.20
N HIS A 59 6.91 13.44 -14.36
CA HIS A 59 5.78 13.74 -13.47
C HIS A 59 6.21 14.15 -12.06
N PHE A 60 7.35 13.67 -11.59
CA PHE A 60 7.79 13.85 -10.20
C PHE A 60 9.17 14.51 -10.07
N GLY A 61 9.88 14.65 -11.18
CA GLY A 61 11.28 15.14 -11.11
C GLY A 61 12.14 14.17 -10.30
N ASN A 62 12.92 14.73 -9.39
CA ASN A 62 13.75 13.96 -8.46
C ASN A 62 13.15 13.89 -7.04
N SER A 63 11.89 14.27 -6.87
CA SER A 63 11.23 14.29 -5.56
C SER A 63 10.74 12.89 -5.15
N ILE A 64 11.01 12.54 -3.90
CA ILE A 64 10.53 11.32 -3.25
C ILE A 64 9.73 11.71 -2.00
N SER A 65 8.50 11.24 -1.90
CA SER A 65 7.67 11.41 -0.71
C SER A 65 8.11 10.47 0.41
N PHE A 66 7.97 10.93 1.64
CA PHE A 66 8.55 10.27 2.80
C PHE A 66 7.55 10.22 3.95
N PHE A 67 7.32 9.03 4.52
CA PHE A 67 6.36 8.86 5.61
C PHE A 67 6.76 7.73 6.55
N THR A 68 6.06 7.62 7.67
CA THR A 68 6.10 6.42 8.51
C THR A 68 4.69 5.98 8.89
N PRO A 69 4.43 4.66 9.00
CA PRO A 69 3.20 4.15 9.56
C PRO A 69 3.24 4.22 11.10
N LEU A 70 2.11 4.50 11.71
CA LEU A 70 1.88 4.38 13.15
C LEU A 70 0.71 3.46 13.39
N TYR A 71 0.98 2.29 13.97
CA TYR A 71 -0.03 1.34 14.39
C TYR A 71 -0.51 1.71 15.80
N ILE A 72 -1.79 2.07 15.94
CA ILE A 72 -2.33 2.55 17.21
C ILE A 72 -3.12 1.49 17.99
N ALA A 73 -3.54 0.40 17.30
CA ALA A 73 -4.25 -0.71 17.92
C ALA A 73 -4.12 -1.97 17.05
N ASN A 74 -4.02 -3.14 17.68
CA ASN A 74 -3.94 -4.42 16.95
C ASN A 74 -5.05 -5.42 17.31
N TYR A 75 -6.09 -4.98 18.00
CA TYR A 75 -7.28 -5.80 18.18
C TYR A 75 -7.97 -5.98 16.82
N CYS A 76 -8.29 -7.23 16.47
CA CYS A 76 -8.88 -7.55 15.17
C CYS A 76 -9.84 -8.72 15.30
N GLU A 77 -11.02 -8.60 14.69
CA GLU A 77 -12.07 -9.62 14.68
C GLU A 77 -11.97 -10.53 13.45
N ASN A 78 -11.08 -10.20 12.51
CA ASN A 78 -10.92 -10.95 11.27
C ASN A 78 -9.95 -12.11 11.43
N TYR A 79 -10.22 -13.18 10.68
CA TYR A 79 -9.27 -14.27 10.54
C TYR A 79 -8.72 -14.31 9.11
N CYS A 80 -7.73 -13.45 8.85
CA CYS A 80 -6.93 -13.46 7.64
C CYS A 80 -5.70 -14.34 7.91
N ILE A 81 -5.57 -15.46 7.22
CA ILE A 81 -4.55 -16.47 7.55
C ILE A 81 -3.10 -15.99 7.39
N TYR A 82 -2.89 -14.90 6.65
CA TYR A 82 -1.58 -14.32 6.35
C TYR A 82 -1.23 -13.12 7.24
N CYS A 83 -2.12 -12.67 8.10
CA CYS A 83 -1.96 -11.44 8.89
C CYS A 83 -1.61 -11.74 10.35
N GLY A 84 -0.59 -11.08 10.87
CA GLY A 84 -0.17 -11.22 12.26
C GLY A 84 -1.25 -10.81 13.27
N PHE A 85 -2.18 -9.93 12.87
CA PHE A 85 -3.27 -9.46 13.72
C PHE A 85 -4.50 -10.37 13.73
N ASN A 86 -4.52 -11.47 12.96
CA ASN A 86 -5.70 -12.31 12.88
C ASN A 86 -6.17 -12.77 14.29
N CYS A 87 -7.49 -12.92 14.44
CA CYS A 87 -8.11 -13.12 15.74
C CYS A 87 -7.70 -14.43 16.44
N HIS A 88 -7.17 -15.39 15.69
CA HIS A 88 -6.68 -16.67 16.24
C HIS A 88 -5.18 -16.68 16.53
N ASN A 89 -4.46 -15.64 16.12
CA ASN A 89 -3.03 -15.56 16.42
C ASN A 89 -2.83 -15.13 17.88
N ARG A 90 -2.02 -15.89 18.60
CA ARG A 90 -1.70 -15.62 20.01
C ARG A 90 -0.57 -14.60 20.09
N ILE A 91 -0.94 -13.34 20.09
CA ILE A 91 -0.01 -12.21 20.16
C ILE A 91 -0.41 -11.27 21.30
N LYS A 92 0.53 -10.42 21.68
CA LYS A 92 0.26 -9.34 22.63
C LYS A 92 -0.59 -8.27 21.96
N ARG A 93 -1.78 -8.03 22.51
CA ARG A 93 -2.72 -7.01 21.99
C ARG A 93 -2.60 -5.72 22.78
N ALA A 94 -2.72 -4.59 22.07
CA ALA A 94 -2.70 -3.27 22.69
C ALA A 94 -3.54 -2.28 21.90
N LYS A 95 -3.91 -1.20 22.57
CA LYS A 95 -4.58 -0.04 22.01
C LYS A 95 -3.99 1.20 22.70
N LEU A 96 -3.48 2.13 21.93
CA LEU A 96 -2.95 3.38 22.48
C LEU A 96 -4.11 4.32 22.87
N ASN A 97 -4.00 4.97 24.01
CA ASN A 97 -4.89 6.04 24.38
C ASN A 97 -4.45 7.37 23.73
N ALA A 98 -5.25 8.43 23.90
CA ALA A 98 -4.96 9.73 23.27
C ALA A 98 -3.58 10.29 23.66
N GLU A 99 -3.20 10.16 24.94
CA GLU A 99 -1.90 10.65 25.42
C GLU A 99 -0.74 9.87 24.80
N GLU A 100 -0.90 8.57 24.68
CA GLU A 100 0.11 7.70 24.07
C GLU A 100 0.25 7.98 22.57
N ILE A 101 -0.87 8.21 21.87
CA ILE A 101 -0.86 8.60 20.44
C ILE A 101 -0.14 9.94 20.27
N GLU A 102 -0.45 10.93 21.11
CA GLU A 102 0.20 12.25 21.08
C GLU A 102 1.70 12.13 21.27
N ALA A 103 2.15 11.34 22.25
CA ALA A 103 3.57 11.13 22.53
C ALA A 103 4.30 10.46 21.33
N GLU A 104 3.70 9.45 20.72
CA GLU A 104 4.27 8.78 19.54
C GLU A 104 4.37 9.75 18.36
N MET A 105 3.34 10.53 18.09
CA MET A 105 3.32 11.48 16.97
C MET A 105 4.32 12.62 17.18
N ALA A 106 4.44 13.11 18.39
CA ALA A 106 5.43 14.13 18.74
C ALA A 106 6.85 13.63 18.51
N GLU A 107 7.14 12.38 18.87
CA GLU A 107 8.46 11.76 18.64
C GLU A 107 8.74 11.58 17.15
N ILE A 108 7.77 11.07 16.38
CA ILE A 108 7.90 10.94 14.91
C ILE A 108 8.16 12.30 14.27
N ALA A 109 7.45 13.34 14.70
CA ALA A 109 7.58 14.69 14.14
C ALA A 109 8.98 15.28 14.31
N LYS A 110 9.72 14.89 15.35
CA LYS A 110 11.12 15.32 15.55
C LYS A 110 12.04 14.89 14.41
N SER A 111 11.72 13.82 13.71
CA SER A 111 12.50 13.35 12.55
C SER A 111 12.36 14.24 11.32
N GLY A 112 11.44 15.21 11.33
CA GLY A 112 11.12 16.07 10.20
C GLY A 112 10.12 15.49 9.21
N LEU A 113 9.58 14.28 9.45
CA LEU A 113 8.53 13.71 8.62
C LEU A 113 7.27 14.57 8.68
N GLN A 114 6.67 14.79 7.52
CA GLN A 114 5.47 15.63 7.37
C GLN A 114 4.21 14.82 7.05
N GLU A 115 4.37 13.53 6.83
CA GLU A 115 3.27 12.62 6.52
C GLU A 115 3.27 11.41 7.45
N ILE A 116 2.10 11.04 7.92
CA ILE A 116 1.88 9.85 8.75
C ILE A 116 0.78 8.99 8.15
N LEU A 117 0.93 7.67 8.27
CA LEU A 117 -0.09 6.69 7.93
C LEU A 117 -0.55 6.01 9.21
N ILE A 118 -1.81 6.17 9.57
CA ILE A 118 -2.38 5.61 10.80
C ILE A 118 -3.04 4.26 10.47
N LEU A 119 -2.70 3.23 11.24
CA LEU A 119 -3.22 1.88 11.04
C LEU A 119 -3.83 1.31 12.32
N THR A 120 -4.88 0.50 12.13
CA THR A 120 -5.49 -0.32 13.18
C THR A 120 -5.82 -1.70 12.62
N GLY A 121 -6.00 -2.67 13.52
CA GLY A 121 -6.79 -3.86 13.19
C GLY A 121 -8.27 -3.48 13.04
N GLU A 122 -9.09 -4.43 12.58
CA GLU A 122 -10.53 -4.22 12.46
C GLU A 122 -11.27 -4.67 13.71
N SER A 123 -11.65 -3.72 14.56
CA SER A 123 -12.51 -3.95 15.70
C SER A 123 -13.31 -2.67 15.98
N ARG A 124 -14.58 -2.67 15.65
CA ARG A 124 -15.44 -1.51 15.90
C ARG A 124 -15.68 -1.30 17.41
N LYS A 125 -15.40 -2.30 18.22
CA LYS A 125 -15.45 -2.20 19.67
C LYS A 125 -14.20 -1.53 20.25
N MET A 126 -13.02 -1.93 19.79
CA MET A 126 -11.74 -1.48 20.35
C MET A 126 -11.17 -0.25 19.64
N SER A 127 -11.43 -0.11 18.35
CA SER A 127 -10.95 0.98 17.51
C SER A 127 -12.06 1.46 16.57
N ASP A 128 -13.07 2.12 17.17
CA ASP A 128 -14.20 2.64 16.42
C ASP A 128 -13.84 3.88 15.60
N VAL A 129 -14.78 4.38 14.81
CA VAL A 129 -14.56 5.53 13.94
C VAL A 129 -14.22 6.79 14.75
N THR A 130 -14.84 6.98 15.91
CA THR A 130 -14.55 8.10 16.79
C THR A 130 -13.12 8.07 17.32
N TYR A 131 -12.62 6.89 17.69
CA TYR A 131 -11.25 6.68 18.13
C TYR A 131 -10.25 7.02 17.02
N ILE A 132 -10.52 6.53 15.80
CA ILE A 132 -9.66 6.83 14.63
C ILE A 132 -9.71 8.33 14.31
N GLY A 133 -10.87 8.95 14.41
CA GLY A 133 -11.03 10.38 14.20
C GLY A 133 -10.23 11.21 15.20
N GLU A 134 -10.20 10.81 16.47
CA GLU A 134 -9.38 11.46 17.49
C GLU A 134 -7.89 11.37 17.13
N ALA A 135 -7.44 10.21 16.66
CA ALA A 135 -6.05 10.04 16.20
C ALA A 135 -5.73 11.00 15.04
N CYS A 136 -6.67 11.19 14.11
CA CYS A 136 -6.51 12.15 13.00
C CYS A 136 -6.37 13.58 13.51
N ARG A 137 -7.20 13.99 14.48
CA ARG A 137 -7.12 15.32 15.08
C ARG A 137 -5.80 15.57 15.78
N ILE A 138 -5.29 14.58 16.49
CA ILE A 138 -3.95 14.66 17.12
C ILE A 138 -2.88 14.78 16.02
N ALA A 139 -2.96 13.96 14.99
CA ALA A 139 -1.99 13.97 13.89
C ALA A 139 -1.93 15.35 13.19
N ARG A 140 -3.03 16.06 13.13
CA ARG A 140 -3.12 17.38 12.49
C ARG A 140 -2.22 18.43 13.14
N LYS A 141 -1.89 18.24 14.40
CA LYS A 141 -0.98 19.13 15.13
C LYS A 141 0.48 18.96 14.67
N TYR A 142 0.84 17.81 14.12
CA TYR A 142 2.22 17.42 13.84
C TYR A 142 2.53 17.19 12.37
N PHE A 143 1.55 16.86 11.57
CA PHE A 143 1.76 16.43 10.18
C PHE A 143 0.87 17.21 9.21
N LYS A 144 1.41 17.45 8.02
CA LYS A 144 0.69 18.13 6.93
C LYS A 144 -0.22 17.16 6.16
N VAL A 145 0.19 15.88 6.07
CA VAL A 145 -0.53 14.87 5.33
C VAL A 145 -0.83 13.69 6.24
N ILE A 146 -2.10 13.30 6.28
CA ILE A 146 -2.58 12.21 7.13
C ILE A 146 -3.28 11.18 6.26
N GLY A 147 -2.73 9.96 6.22
CA GLY A 147 -3.32 8.81 5.56
C GLY A 147 -3.88 7.82 6.57
N LEU A 148 -4.86 7.05 6.13
CA LEU A 148 -5.45 5.97 6.90
C LEU A 148 -5.35 4.65 6.16
N GLU A 149 -4.92 3.63 6.87
CA GLU A 149 -5.00 2.23 6.42
C GLU A 149 -5.73 1.45 7.51
N VAL A 150 -7.05 1.57 7.47
CA VAL A 150 -7.97 1.01 8.44
C VAL A 150 -9.04 0.20 7.72
N TYR A 151 -9.93 -0.44 8.47
CA TYR A 151 -11.00 -1.24 7.87
C TYR A 151 -11.94 -0.39 7.01
N PRO A 152 -12.59 -1.00 5.99
CA PRO A 152 -13.54 -0.29 5.13
C PRO A 152 -14.72 0.28 5.93
N MET A 153 -15.19 1.44 5.50
CA MET A 153 -16.24 2.18 6.19
C MET A 153 -17.32 2.66 5.21
N ASN A 154 -18.40 3.19 5.76
CA ASN A 154 -19.44 3.85 4.97
C ASN A 154 -18.99 5.25 4.56
N SER A 155 -19.65 5.83 3.55
CA SER A 155 -19.28 7.16 3.03
C SER A 155 -19.37 8.25 4.08
N ASP A 156 -20.39 8.22 4.95
CA ASP A 156 -20.55 9.18 6.04
C ASP A 156 -19.46 9.04 7.11
N GLU A 157 -18.99 7.82 7.38
CA GLU A 157 -17.88 7.57 8.28
C GLU A 157 -16.57 8.12 7.69
N TYR A 158 -16.32 7.91 6.39
CA TYR A 158 -15.18 8.52 5.71
C TYR A 158 -15.27 10.04 5.71
N ALA A 159 -16.45 10.61 5.50
CA ALA A 159 -16.66 12.06 5.59
C ALA A 159 -16.28 12.59 6.96
N TYR A 160 -16.69 11.91 8.02
CA TYR A 160 -16.32 12.27 9.39
C TYR A 160 -14.79 12.23 9.59
N LEU A 161 -14.13 11.19 9.11
CA LEU A 161 -12.67 11.07 9.24
C LEU A 161 -11.94 12.16 8.44
N HIS A 162 -12.46 12.52 7.28
CA HIS A 162 -11.93 13.63 6.49
C HIS A 162 -12.07 14.95 7.24
N GLU A 163 -13.21 15.22 7.88
CA GLU A 163 -13.40 16.37 8.76
C GLU A 163 -12.40 16.38 9.92
N CYS A 164 -12.06 15.20 10.46
CA CYS A 164 -11.06 15.07 11.53
C CYS A 164 -9.63 15.34 11.06
N GLY A 165 -9.41 15.41 9.76
CA GLY A 165 -8.11 15.75 9.19
C GLY A 165 -7.48 14.72 8.26
N ALA A 166 -8.13 13.57 8.01
CA ALA A 166 -7.60 12.57 7.10
C ALA A 166 -7.66 13.07 5.64
N ASP A 167 -6.57 12.91 4.91
CA ASP A 167 -6.44 13.36 3.53
C ASP A 167 -6.71 12.23 2.52
N TYR A 168 -6.26 11.02 2.83
CA TYR A 168 -6.42 9.87 1.93
C TYR A 168 -6.61 8.57 2.72
N VAL A 169 -7.16 7.57 2.02
CA VAL A 169 -7.27 6.21 2.53
C VAL A 169 -6.60 5.25 1.56
N THR A 170 -5.93 4.26 2.10
CA THR A 170 -5.45 3.13 1.31
C THR A 170 -6.10 1.85 1.79
N VAL A 171 -6.57 1.04 0.86
CA VAL A 171 -7.24 -0.24 1.14
C VAL A 171 -6.65 -1.30 0.24
N PHE A 172 -6.02 -2.29 0.84
CA PHE A 172 -5.52 -3.43 0.11
C PHE A 172 -6.69 -4.39 -0.15
N GLN A 173 -6.98 -4.65 -1.43
CA GLN A 173 -7.98 -5.67 -1.80
C GLN A 173 -7.49 -7.06 -1.44
N GLU A 174 -6.20 -7.24 -1.30
CA GLU A 174 -5.51 -8.48 -1.01
C GLU A 174 -5.45 -9.37 -2.25
N THR A 175 -6.56 -9.93 -2.68
CA THR A 175 -6.73 -10.56 -4.00
C THR A 175 -8.06 -10.13 -4.60
N TYR A 176 -8.11 -10.10 -5.92
CA TYR A 176 -9.32 -9.78 -6.69
C TYR A 176 -10.11 -11.02 -7.11
N ASP A 177 -9.55 -12.22 -6.87
CA ASP A 177 -10.27 -13.48 -7.05
C ASP A 177 -11.16 -13.72 -5.83
N SER A 178 -12.47 -13.58 -5.99
CA SER A 178 -13.43 -13.68 -4.89
C SER A 178 -13.48 -15.08 -4.25
N ASP A 179 -13.28 -16.13 -5.04
CA ASP A 179 -13.25 -17.50 -4.52
C ASP A 179 -12.01 -17.72 -3.66
N LYS A 180 -10.85 -17.28 -4.14
CA LYS A 180 -9.61 -17.32 -3.37
C LYS A 180 -9.71 -16.46 -2.11
N TYR A 181 -10.29 -15.27 -2.24
CA TYR A 181 -10.50 -14.33 -1.13
C TYR A 181 -11.24 -14.98 0.03
N GLU A 182 -12.29 -15.75 -0.27
CA GLU A 182 -13.07 -16.45 0.74
C GLU A 182 -12.22 -17.48 1.50
N THR A 183 -11.31 -18.18 0.82
CA THR A 183 -10.43 -19.17 1.45
C THR A 183 -9.35 -18.55 2.35
N LEU A 184 -9.07 -17.27 2.19
CA LEU A 184 -8.04 -16.55 2.94
C LEU A 184 -8.61 -15.77 4.14
N HIS A 185 -9.88 -15.41 4.08
CA HIS A 185 -10.59 -14.60 5.07
C HIS A 185 -11.71 -15.44 5.68
N LEU A 186 -11.39 -16.14 6.77
CA LEU A 186 -12.24 -17.20 7.31
C LEU A 186 -13.31 -16.70 8.29
N MET A 187 -13.09 -15.52 8.91
CA MET A 187 -14.02 -14.91 9.86
C MET A 187 -13.93 -13.39 9.80
N GLY A 188 -14.99 -12.72 10.24
CA GLY A 188 -15.05 -11.28 10.41
C GLY A 188 -15.58 -10.51 9.21
N HIS A 189 -15.70 -9.21 9.36
CA HIS A 189 -16.29 -8.33 8.35
C HIS A 189 -15.46 -8.25 7.05
N LYS A 190 -14.16 -8.48 7.12
CA LYS A 190 -13.28 -8.49 5.95
C LYS A 190 -13.68 -9.55 4.92
N ARG A 191 -14.42 -10.57 5.31
CA ARG A 191 -14.94 -11.59 4.39
C ARG A 191 -15.87 -11.03 3.32
N VAL A 192 -16.48 -9.87 3.54
CA VAL A 192 -17.44 -9.26 2.60
C VAL A 192 -16.68 -8.60 1.46
N PHE A 193 -16.38 -9.35 0.41
CA PHE A 193 -15.59 -8.93 -0.74
C PHE A 193 -16.12 -7.65 -1.40
N PRO A 194 -17.43 -7.55 -1.77
CA PRO A 194 -17.92 -6.34 -2.44
C PRO A 194 -17.77 -5.08 -1.59
N TYR A 195 -17.99 -5.18 -0.31
CA TYR A 195 -17.88 -4.03 0.60
C TYR A 195 -16.46 -3.48 0.65
N ARG A 196 -15.47 -4.39 0.70
CA ARG A 196 -14.06 -4.00 0.65
C ARG A 196 -13.67 -3.44 -0.72
N PHE A 197 -14.11 -4.08 -1.79
CA PHE A 197 -13.84 -3.65 -3.17
C PHE A 197 -14.32 -2.22 -3.44
N GLU A 198 -15.45 -1.83 -2.90
CA GLU A 198 -16.08 -0.52 -3.13
C GLU A 198 -15.61 0.56 -2.15
N SER A 199 -14.64 0.26 -1.28
CA SER A 199 -14.23 1.19 -0.21
C SER A 199 -13.58 2.47 -0.72
N GLN A 200 -12.76 2.42 -1.76
CA GLN A 200 -12.12 3.62 -2.32
C GLN A 200 -13.17 4.60 -2.87
N GLU A 201 -14.19 4.08 -3.55
CA GLU A 201 -15.27 4.93 -4.06
C GLU A 201 -16.02 5.60 -2.92
N ARG A 202 -16.36 4.86 -1.85
CA ARG A 202 -17.03 5.43 -0.68
C ARG A 202 -16.17 6.51 -0.01
N ALA A 203 -14.84 6.30 0.06
CA ALA A 203 -13.93 7.29 0.61
C ALA A 203 -13.93 8.59 -0.21
N LEU A 204 -13.92 8.49 -1.54
CA LEU A 204 -14.00 9.65 -2.43
C LEU A 204 -15.37 10.35 -2.31
N MET A 205 -16.45 9.60 -2.20
CA MET A 205 -17.78 10.15 -1.93
C MET A 205 -17.82 10.90 -0.61
N GLY A 206 -17.06 10.47 0.40
CA GLY A 206 -16.90 11.13 1.68
C GLY A 206 -15.97 12.34 1.65
N GLY A 207 -15.37 12.66 0.50
CA GLY A 207 -14.54 13.85 0.33
C GLY A 207 -13.03 13.64 0.48
N MET A 208 -12.55 12.42 0.63
CA MET A 208 -11.12 12.15 0.68
C MET A 208 -10.43 12.65 -0.60
N ARG A 209 -9.26 13.24 -0.46
CA ARG A 209 -8.49 13.79 -1.57
C ARG A 209 -7.89 12.69 -2.44
N GLY A 210 -7.47 11.58 -1.82
CA GLY A 210 -6.82 10.50 -2.53
C GLY A 210 -7.21 9.13 -2.02
N VAL A 211 -6.96 8.12 -2.84
CA VAL A 211 -7.20 6.70 -2.51
C VAL A 211 -6.05 5.85 -3.01
N GLY A 212 -5.70 4.84 -2.23
CA GLY A 212 -4.64 3.87 -2.55
C GLY A 212 -5.20 2.49 -2.83
N PHE A 213 -4.51 1.78 -3.72
CA PHE A 213 -4.89 0.46 -4.22
C PHE A 213 -3.72 -0.51 -4.07
N ALA A 214 -4.01 -1.74 -3.70
CA ALA A 214 -3.01 -2.80 -3.70
C ALA A 214 -3.64 -4.19 -3.70
N ALA A 215 -2.93 -5.14 -4.30
CA ALA A 215 -3.07 -6.55 -4.01
C ALA A 215 -1.88 -6.99 -3.16
N LEU A 216 -2.08 -7.94 -2.26
CA LEU A 216 -1.00 -8.56 -1.48
C LEU A 216 -0.40 -9.68 -2.33
N LEU A 217 0.75 -9.41 -2.91
CA LEU A 217 1.36 -10.26 -3.92
C LEU A 217 1.91 -11.55 -3.32
N GLY A 218 1.50 -12.66 -3.89
CA GLY A 218 1.81 -14.01 -3.43
C GLY A 218 0.62 -14.78 -2.88
N LEU A 219 -0.53 -14.12 -2.66
CA LEU A 219 -1.75 -14.80 -2.23
C LEU A 219 -2.35 -15.65 -3.35
N ASP A 220 -2.39 -15.11 -4.57
CA ASP A 220 -2.95 -15.76 -5.75
C ASP A 220 -2.12 -15.41 -6.98
N ASP A 221 -2.65 -15.59 -8.18
CA ASP A 221 -2.01 -15.24 -9.44
C ASP A 221 -1.64 -13.75 -9.45
N PHE A 222 -0.35 -13.44 -9.30
CA PHE A 222 0.11 -12.06 -9.15
C PHE A 222 -0.10 -11.22 -10.41
N ARG A 223 -0.08 -11.82 -11.61
CA ARG A 223 -0.31 -11.07 -12.86
C ARG A 223 -1.75 -10.62 -12.96
N LYS A 224 -2.67 -11.50 -12.64
CA LYS A 224 -4.10 -11.17 -12.61
C LYS A 224 -4.42 -10.16 -11.51
N ASP A 225 -3.86 -10.33 -10.33
CA ASP A 225 -4.06 -9.40 -9.21
C ASP A 225 -3.47 -8.02 -9.52
N ALA A 226 -2.28 -7.94 -10.10
CA ALA A 226 -1.69 -6.66 -10.50
C ALA A 226 -2.50 -5.98 -11.60
N PHE A 227 -2.98 -6.75 -12.59
CA PHE A 227 -3.85 -6.22 -13.65
C PHE A 227 -5.15 -5.66 -13.08
N ALA A 228 -5.80 -6.41 -12.20
CA ALA A 228 -7.03 -5.98 -11.53
C ALA A 228 -6.80 -4.72 -10.68
N THR A 229 -5.69 -4.63 -9.96
CA THR A 229 -5.32 -3.45 -9.17
C THR A 229 -5.21 -2.20 -10.05
N GLY A 230 -4.49 -2.30 -11.15
CA GLY A 230 -4.34 -1.19 -12.10
C GLY A 230 -5.66 -0.79 -12.73
N MET A 231 -6.48 -1.76 -13.14
CA MET A 231 -7.80 -1.51 -13.71
C MET A 231 -8.76 -0.88 -12.70
N HIS A 232 -8.70 -1.31 -11.45
CA HIS A 232 -9.50 -0.74 -10.37
C HIS A 232 -9.19 0.75 -10.20
N ALA A 233 -7.93 1.10 -10.10
CA ALA A 233 -7.48 2.49 -9.99
C ALA A 233 -7.84 3.31 -11.24
N TYR A 234 -7.64 2.74 -12.41
CA TYR A 234 -7.95 3.38 -13.69
C TYR A 234 -9.43 3.74 -13.82
N LEU A 235 -10.32 2.81 -13.50
CA LEU A 235 -11.77 3.05 -13.60
C LEU A 235 -12.27 4.00 -12.51
N ILE A 236 -11.72 3.94 -11.32
CA ILE A 236 -12.04 4.90 -10.24
C ILE A 236 -11.63 6.31 -10.67
N GLN A 237 -10.44 6.47 -11.24
CA GLN A 237 -9.99 7.80 -11.67
C GLN A 237 -10.83 8.35 -12.81
N LYS A 238 -11.30 7.50 -13.74
CA LYS A 238 -12.22 7.95 -14.79
C LYS A 238 -13.51 8.53 -14.23
N LYS A 239 -14.02 7.92 -13.16
CA LYS A 239 -15.24 8.39 -12.49
C LYS A 239 -14.97 9.60 -11.59
N TYR A 240 -13.79 9.69 -11.00
CA TYR A 240 -13.38 10.76 -10.09
C TYR A 240 -12.06 11.38 -10.58
N PRO A 241 -12.09 12.22 -11.63
CA PRO A 241 -10.85 12.73 -12.27
C PRO A 241 -9.95 13.55 -11.34
N HIS A 242 -10.53 14.12 -10.27
CA HIS A 242 -9.79 14.93 -9.29
C HIS A 242 -9.07 14.07 -8.23
N ALA A 243 -9.35 12.78 -8.16
CA ALA A 243 -8.78 11.92 -7.14
C ALA A 243 -7.27 11.72 -7.34
N GLU A 244 -6.51 11.85 -6.26
CA GLU A 244 -5.11 11.45 -6.22
C GLU A 244 -5.05 9.93 -6.11
N ILE A 245 -4.35 9.29 -7.04
CA ILE A 245 -4.24 7.84 -7.11
C ILE A 245 -2.87 7.40 -6.59
N ALA A 246 -2.89 6.38 -5.73
CA ALA A 246 -1.67 5.76 -5.22
C ALA A 246 -1.74 4.24 -5.36
N PHE A 247 -0.58 3.65 -5.63
CA PHE A 247 -0.38 2.20 -5.57
C PHE A 247 0.58 1.85 -4.45
N SER A 248 0.29 0.75 -3.77
CA SER A 248 1.26 0.03 -2.94
C SER A 248 1.49 -1.35 -3.56
N CYS A 249 2.68 -1.89 -3.35
CA CYS A 249 3.08 -3.15 -3.98
C CYS A 249 3.61 -4.13 -2.93
N PRO A 250 2.76 -4.52 -1.95
CA PRO A 250 3.20 -5.39 -0.85
C PRO A 250 3.35 -6.83 -1.31
N ARG A 251 4.47 -7.46 -0.92
CA ARG A 251 4.65 -8.91 -1.03
C ARG A 251 4.43 -9.55 0.33
N LEU A 252 3.99 -10.80 0.36
CA LEU A 252 3.81 -11.56 1.60
C LEU A 252 5.09 -11.59 2.44
N ARG A 253 4.93 -11.46 3.75
CA ARG A 253 6.02 -11.48 4.74
C ARG A 253 5.69 -12.44 5.89
N PRO A 254 6.71 -13.01 6.55
CA PRO A 254 6.51 -13.76 7.77
C PRO A 254 5.78 -12.97 8.85
N ILE A 255 5.02 -13.67 9.67
CA ILE A 255 4.32 -13.11 10.85
C ILE A 255 4.72 -13.89 12.10
N ILE A 256 4.44 -13.33 13.27
CA ILE A 256 4.63 -14.06 14.52
C ILE A 256 3.77 -15.32 14.48
N ASN A 257 4.35 -16.46 14.86
CA ASN A 257 3.78 -17.80 14.85
C ASN A 257 3.63 -18.46 13.47
N ASN A 258 4.07 -17.79 12.38
CA ASN A 258 4.17 -18.42 11.07
C ASN A 258 5.27 -17.76 10.23
N ASP A 259 6.49 -18.28 10.35
CA ASP A 259 7.67 -17.79 9.61
C ASP A 259 7.77 -18.35 8.18
N LYS A 260 6.86 -19.24 7.80
CA LYS A 260 6.84 -19.87 6.47
C LYS A 260 6.09 -19.05 5.41
N ILE A 261 5.34 -18.03 5.83
CA ILE A 261 4.64 -17.14 4.91
C ILE A 261 5.67 -16.41 4.06
N ASN A 262 5.55 -16.54 2.74
CA ASN A 262 6.46 -15.93 1.78
C ASN A 262 5.72 -15.61 0.48
N PRO A 263 6.29 -14.76 -0.40
CA PRO A 263 5.62 -14.31 -1.63
C PRO A 263 5.61 -15.33 -2.78
N LYS A 264 6.01 -16.58 -2.55
CA LYS A 264 6.02 -17.66 -3.55
C LYS A 264 6.73 -17.25 -4.85
N ASP A 265 5.98 -17.13 -5.96
CA ASP A 265 6.52 -16.84 -7.29
C ASP A 265 6.82 -15.37 -7.54
N VAL A 266 6.56 -14.48 -6.58
CA VAL A 266 6.80 -13.05 -6.73
C VAL A 266 8.17 -12.70 -6.18
N HIS A 267 9.18 -12.86 -7.01
CA HIS A 267 10.55 -12.45 -6.72
C HIS A 267 10.74 -10.95 -7.01
N GLU A 268 11.91 -10.40 -6.68
CA GLU A 268 12.21 -8.98 -6.93
C GLU A 268 12.05 -8.60 -8.42
N THR A 269 12.37 -9.53 -9.33
CA THR A 269 12.20 -9.33 -10.77
C THR A 269 10.72 -9.12 -11.14
N GLN A 270 9.83 -9.95 -10.62
CA GLN A 270 8.38 -9.81 -10.85
C GLN A 270 7.83 -8.54 -10.21
N LEU A 271 8.29 -8.21 -9.01
CA LEU A 271 7.89 -6.99 -8.33
C LEU A 271 8.30 -5.76 -9.15
N THR A 272 9.52 -5.74 -9.68
CA THR A 272 10.01 -4.65 -10.54
C THR A 272 9.16 -4.50 -11.79
N GLN A 273 8.80 -5.61 -12.44
CA GLN A 273 7.90 -5.60 -13.59
C GLN A 273 6.55 -4.96 -13.26
N ILE A 274 5.96 -5.35 -12.14
CA ILE A 274 4.66 -4.83 -11.69
C ILE A 274 4.76 -3.32 -11.44
N ILE A 275 5.76 -2.88 -10.71
CA ILE A 275 5.95 -1.46 -10.36
C ILE A 275 6.17 -0.63 -11.63
N CYS A 276 7.01 -1.11 -12.56
CA CYS A 276 7.22 -0.43 -13.83
C CYS A 276 5.95 -0.38 -14.68
N ALA A 277 5.17 -1.46 -14.70
CA ALA A 277 3.90 -1.50 -15.43
C ALA A 277 2.89 -0.47 -14.85
N TYR A 278 2.79 -0.36 -13.54
CA TYR A 278 1.95 0.67 -12.91
C TYR A 278 2.41 2.08 -13.31
N ARG A 279 3.72 2.34 -13.26
CA ARG A 279 4.27 3.65 -13.63
C ARG A 279 3.96 4.00 -15.07
N LEU A 280 4.08 3.05 -15.97
CA LEU A 280 3.83 3.27 -17.39
C LEU A 280 2.34 3.45 -17.70
N PHE A 281 1.47 2.70 -17.02
CA PHE A 281 0.02 2.77 -17.23
C PHE A 281 -0.60 4.03 -16.64
N MET A 282 -0.20 4.39 -15.42
CA MET A 282 -0.71 5.57 -14.70
C MET A 282 0.47 6.43 -14.24
N PRO A 283 1.09 7.19 -15.15
CA PRO A 283 2.38 7.83 -14.90
C PRO A 283 2.35 8.91 -13.81
N PHE A 284 1.18 9.46 -13.51
CA PHE A 284 0.98 10.47 -12.46
C PHE A 284 0.69 9.85 -11.08
N ALA A 285 0.51 8.54 -10.97
CA ALA A 285 0.18 7.90 -9.71
C ALA A 285 1.36 7.86 -8.75
N SER A 286 1.11 8.03 -7.45
CA SER A 286 2.10 7.74 -6.42
C SER A 286 2.30 6.22 -6.33
N ILE A 287 3.55 5.77 -6.19
CA ILE A 287 3.86 4.36 -5.99
C ILE A 287 4.73 4.23 -4.75
N THR A 288 4.20 3.54 -3.75
CA THR A 288 4.85 3.34 -2.46
C THR A 288 5.64 2.04 -2.43
N ILE A 289 6.87 2.11 -1.93
CA ILE A 289 7.67 0.93 -1.59
C ILE A 289 7.88 0.87 -0.08
N SER A 290 7.43 -0.22 0.53
CA SER A 290 7.41 -0.38 1.99
C SER A 290 8.63 -1.15 2.50
N THR A 291 8.76 -1.18 3.83
CA THR A 291 9.80 -1.95 4.54
C THR A 291 9.63 -3.46 4.46
N ARG A 292 8.63 -3.95 3.72
CA ARG A 292 8.54 -5.36 3.34
C ARG A 292 9.74 -5.79 2.48
N GLU A 293 10.33 -4.84 1.72
CA GLU A 293 11.47 -5.07 0.86
C GLU A 293 12.78 -4.69 1.57
N ARG A 294 13.87 -5.37 1.17
CA ARG A 294 15.20 -5.08 1.71
C ARG A 294 15.71 -3.70 1.26
N ALA A 295 16.61 -3.14 2.04
CA ALA A 295 17.18 -1.81 1.83
C ALA A 295 17.75 -1.62 0.41
N GLY A 296 18.55 -2.55 -0.07
CA GLY A 296 19.19 -2.46 -1.39
C GLY A 296 18.18 -2.40 -2.52
N TYR A 297 17.12 -3.20 -2.45
CA TYR A 297 16.04 -3.17 -3.44
C TYR A 297 15.30 -1.83 -3.42
N ARG A 298 14.98 -1.34 -2.22
CA ARG A 298 14.28 -0.05 -2.06
C ARG A 298 15.09 1.11 -2.62
N ASN A 299 16.38 1.13 -2.36
CA ASN A 299 17.28 2.16 -2.92
C ASN A 299 17.27 2.15 -4.46
N GLY A 300 17.24 0.97 -5.07
CA GLY A 300 17.20 0.85 -6.53
C GLY A 300 15.87 1.26 -7.14
N ILE A 301 14.77 0.81 -6.57
CA ILE A 301 13.44 1.01 -7.18
C ILE A 301 12.95 2.47 -7.10
N ILE A 302 13.40 3.27 -6.12
CA ILE A 302 13.08 4.69 -6.07
C ILE A 302 13.76 5.49 -7.19
N ASN A 303 14.84 4.97 -7.74
CA ASN A 303 15.48 5.54 -8.93
C ASN A 303 14.77 5.21 -10.22
N ILE A 304 13.92 4.19 -10.23
CA ILE A 304 13.28 3.68 -11.44
C ILE A 304 11.83 4.13 -11.52
N ALA A 305 11.01 3.80 -10.53
CA ALA A 305 9.57 3.94 -10.67
C ALA A 305 8.82 4.32 -9.39
N ALA A 306 9.31 3.94 -8.22
CA ALA A 306 8.65 4.27 -6.95
C ALA A 306 8.89 5.73 -6.59
N THR A 307 7.89 6.36 -5.96
CA THR A 307 7.91 7.81 -5.63
C THR A 307 7.68 8.08 -4.16
N LYS A 308 7.39 7.05 -3.37
CA LYS A 308 7.09 7.20 -1.95
C LYS A 308 7.74 6.07 -1.16
N ILE A 309 8.37 6.42 -0.06
CA ILE A 309 9.14 5.48 0.76
C ILE A 309 8.85 5.71 2.24
N SER A 310 8.78 4.63 3.00
CA SER A 310 8.63 4.67 4.45
C SER A 310 9.98 4.48 5.16
N ALA A 311 10.10 4.99 6.37
CA ALA A 311 11.30 4.82 7.18
C ALA A 311 11.01 4.95 8.67
N GLY A 312 11.92 4.43 9.48
CA GLY A 312 11.75 4.39 10.93
C GLY A 312 10.53 3.55 11.31
N VAL A 313 10.30 2.44 10.59
CA VAL A 313 9.04 1.69 10.63
C VAL A 313 9.07 0.65 11.74
N SER A 314 7.97 0.59 12.50
CA SER A 314 7.57 -0.57 13.26
C SER A 314 6.14 -0.95 12.87
N THR A 315 5.84 -2.24 12.78
CA THR A 315 4.48 -2.75 12.61
C THR A 315 3.88 -3.24 13.93
N GLY A 316 4.60 -3.05 15.03
CA GLY A 316 4.10 -3.20 16.39
C GLY A 316 3.36 -1.95 16.85
N ILE A 317 2.67 -2.05 17.99
CA ILE A 317 1.82 -0.97 18.48
C ILE A 317 2.65 0.11 19.18
N GLY A 318 2.62 1.31 18.63
CA GLY A 318 3.46 2.44 19.06
C GLY A 318 4.87 2.30 18.53
N ASP A 319 5.77 1.84 19.35
CA ASP A 319 7.18 1.49 19.06
C ASP A 319 8.07 2.62 18.52
N HIS A 320 7.65 3.88 18.61
CA HIS A 320 8.44 5.01 18.11
C HIS A 320 9.16 5.77 19.23
N ILE A 321 8.83 5.49 20.49
CA ILE A 321 9.51 6.07 21.65
C ILE A 321 10.62 5.11 22.07
N GLU A 322 11.87 5.57 22.01
CA GLU A 322 13.02 4.82 22.46
C GLU A 322 12.91 4.54 23.98
N ASP A 323 13.49 3.44 24.41
CA ASP A 323 13.56 2.99 25.81
C ASP A 323 12.22 2.53 26.41
N GLU A 324 11.13 2.46 25.61
CA GLU A 324 9.89 1.84 26.05
C GLU A 324 9.73 0.44 25.47
N ASP A 325 9.21 -0.49 26.26
CA ASP A 325 8.86 -1.83 25.78
C ASP A 325 7.71 -1.77 24.79
N SER A 326 7.74 -2.64 23.78
CA SER A 326 6.65 -2.76 22.83
C SER A 326 5.33 -3.09 23.53
N LYS A 327 4.29 -2.31 23.26
CA LYS A 327 2.95 -2.47 23.85
C LYS A 327 2.14 -3.58 23.20
N GLY A 328 2.37 -3.83 21.91
CA GLY A 328 1.67 -4.86 21.16
C GLY A 328 2.50 -5.41 20.02
N ASP A 329 2.25 -6.67 19.68
CA ASP A 329 3.01 -7.40 18.66
C ASP A 329 2.74 -6.89 17.24
N PRO A 330 3.72 -7.05 16.31
CA PRO A 330 3.65 -6.53 14.96
C PRO A 330 2.70 -7.30 14.04
N GLN A 331 2.22 -6.62 13.00
CA GLN A 331 1.38 -7.20 11.95
C GLN A 331 2.16 -8.16 11.06
N PHE A 332 3.39 -7.83 10.72
CA PHE A 332 4.30 -8.66 9.93
C PHE A 332 5.75 -8.29 10.26
N ILE A 333 6.68 -9.17 9.87
CA ILE A 333 8.11 -8.96 10.08
C ILE A 333 8.65 -8.09 8.95
N ILE A 334 9.23 -6.92 9.28
CA ILE A 334 9.83 -6.02 8.29
C ILE A 334 11.20 -6.51 7.84
N SER A 335 11.64 -6.05 6.66
CA SER A 335 12.96 -6.34 6.10
C SER A 335 13.93 -5.17 6.23
N ASP A 336 13.45 -3.95 6.03
CA ASP A 336 14.26 -2.73 6.12
C ASP A 336 13.93 -1.99 7.42
N ASP A 337 14.87 -2.01 8.35
CA ASP A 337 14.73 -1.41 9.69
C ASP A 337 15.47 -0.07 9.84
N ARG A 338 15.94 0.52 8.74
CA ARG A 338 16.67 1.79 8.78
C ARG A 338 15.80 2.90 9.37
N ASP A 339 16.42 3.78 10.16
CA ASP A 339 15.76 4.97 10.68
C ASP A 339 15.52 6.03 9.57
N VAL A 340 14.82 7.10 9.92
CA VAL A 340 14.48 8.18 8.98
C VAL A 340 15.74 8.84 8.42
N HIS A 341 16.75 9.06 9.25
CA HIS A 341 18.00 9.70 8.84
C HIS A 341 18.73 8.84 7.81
N ALA A 342 18.87 7.54 8.06
CA ALA A 342 19.56 6.60 7.18
C ALA A 342 18.86 6.49 5.82
N VAL A 343 17.54 6.40 5.78
CA VAL A 343 16.77 6.34 4.52
C VAL A 343 16.86 7.67 3.77
N ARG A 344 16.78 8.81 4.48
CA ARG A 344 16.92 10.13 3.85
C ARG A 344 18.30 10.27 3.19
N GLN A 345 19.36 9.84 3.86
CA GLN A 345 20.71 9.88 3.31
C GLN A 345 20.84 8.99 2.08
N ALA A 346 20.24 7.79 2.10
CA ALA A 346 20.22 6.89 0.94
C ALA A 346 19.53 7.54 -0.28
N ILE A 347 18.41 8.25 -0.06
CA ILE A 347 17.71 8.99 -1.11
C ILE A 347 18.62 10.07 -1.71
N ILE A 348 19.31 10.83 -0.87
CA ILE A 348 20.23 11.88 -1.30
C ILE A 348 21.41 11.27 -2.08
N ASP A 349 21.97 10.17 -1.60
CA ASP A 349 23.09 9.48 -2.25
C ASP A 349 22.73 8.96 -3.66
N GLU A 350 21.44 8.69 -3.91
CA GLU A 350 20.91 8.32 -5.22
C GLU A 350 20.61 9.53 -6.12
N GLY A 351 20.89 10.75 -5.66
CA GLY A 351 20.64 11.99 -6.42
C GLY A 351 19.18 12.46 -6.37
N LEU A 352 18.39 11.97 -5.44
CA LEU A 352 16.97 12.29 -5.26
C LEU A 352 16.78 13.23 -4.04
N GLN A 353 15.56 13.78 -3.91
CA GLN A 353 15.22 14.74 -2.85
C GLN A 353 13.95 14.35 -2.13
#